data_5b220389ca3d0cd0beed9ee9ac1d950d
#
_entry.id   5b220389ca3d0cd0beed9ee9ac1d950d
#
_cell.length_a   1.000
_cell.length_b   1.000
_cell.length_c   1.000
_cell.angle_alpha   90.00
_cell.angle_beta   90.00
_cell.angle_gamma   90.00
#
_symmetry.space_group_name_H-M   'P 1'
#
loop_
_entity.id
_entity.type
_entity.pdbx_description
1 polymer ?
#
loop_
_entity_poly.entity_id
_entity_poly.type
_entity_poly.pdbx_seq_one_letter_code
_entity_poly.pdbx_strand_id
1 'polypeptide(L)'
;MLNDKLSGSFDYYIKETSDLLASVPPLAGTNFTNFILTNVGSMKNEGFEINLNLGLLNTNTTKIDLGLNATYNKNTVTGLTFVADTSSLGIQVGGISGGIGNTAQIHTVGYPTFTYFFYEAVYDNNGNPIEDQFIDQNNDSIINIDDRVRSKNPNPNWFLGANLNASYKNWYVGTSMRAELGAHIYNNLASNYGNLQAGSNTFNSQNIHSSFLETNFIDNSNEQLLSDYFLEKANFLRMDYFTLGYNFGNNLSDKFSLNAAITVNNVFVLTRYSGMDPEVVGGIDNTIYPRPRIFSLNLTFDF
;
A
#
# COMPACT_ATOMS: atom_id res chain seq x y z
N MET A 1 22.53 -18.59 -24.35
CA MET A 1 22.21 -19.83 -23.61
C MET A 1 20.77 -20.21 -23.93
N LEU A 2 20.47 -21.49 -24.07
CA LEU A 2 19.12 -22.01 -24.34
C LEU A 2 18.43 -21.45 -25.61
N ASN A 3 19.18 -21.20 -26.68
CA ASN A 3 18.63 -20.68 -27.95
C ASN A 3 17.70 -19.48 -27.81
N ASP A 4 18.11 -18.48 -27.04
CA ASP A 4 17.38 -17.24 -26.74
C ASP A 4 16.01 -17.43 -26.05
N LYS A 5 15.76 -18.61 -25.47
CA LYS A 5 14.52 -18.89 -24.73
C LYS A 5 14.48 -18.33 -23.32
N LEU A 6 15.62 -17.94 -22.77
CA LEU A 6 15.75 -17.37 -21.44
C LEU A 6 16.71 -16.18 -21.47
N SER A 7 16.24 -15.04 -21.05
CA SER A 7 17.09 -13.88 -20.70
C SER A 7 16.67 -13.31 -19.36
N GLY A 8 17.57 -12.61 -18.69
CA GLY A 8 17.25 -11.99 -17.41
C GLY A 8 18.40 -11.19 -16.84
N SER A 9 18.13 -10.48 -15.76
CA SER A 9 19.10 -9.75 -14.95
C SER A 9 18.87 -10.02 -13.47
N PHE A 10 19.92 -9.89 -12.70
CA PHE A 10 19.91 -9.84 -11.25
C PHE A 10 20.74 -8.64 -10.82
N ASP A 11 20.13 -7.75 -10.06
CA ASP A 11 20.75 -6.53 -9.58
C ASP A 11 20.62 -6.47 -8.05
N TYR A 12 21.70 -6.12 -7.36
CA TYR A 12 21.71 -5.80 -5.94
C TYR A 12 22.08 -4.35 -5.76
N TYR A 13 21.35 -3.63 -4.89
CA TYR A 13 21.61 -2.22 -4.67
C TYR A 13 21.61 -1.84 -3.19
N ILE A 14 22.42 -0.81 -2.90
CA ILE A 14 22.38 -0.05 -1.66
C ILE A 14 22.29 1.42 -2.06
N LYS A 15 21.26 2.12 -1.56
CA LYS A 15 21.06 3.54 -1.78
C LYS A 15 20.98 4.26 -0.45
N GLU A 16 21.89 5.16 -0.19
CA GLU A 16 21.86 6.07 0.96
C GLU A 16 21.39 7.45 0.50
N THR A 17 20.51 8.05 1.27
CA THR A 17 19.99 9.39 1.01
C THR A 17 20.16 10.20 2.28
N SER A 18 20.82 11.36 2.18
CA SER A 18 21.02 12.32 3.25
C SER A 18 20.23 13.60 2.98
N ASP A 19 20.22 14.49 3.95
CA ASP A 19 19.61 15.81 3.85
C ASP A 19 18.11 15.77 3.47
N LEU A 20 17.40 14.79 3.98
CA LEU A 20 15.95 14.68 3.77
C LEU A 20 15.23 15.83 4.46
N LEU A 21 14.34 16.47 3.72
CA LEU A 21 13.47 17.53 4.25
C LEU A 21 12.38 16.92 5.14
N ALA A 22 12.25 17.46 6.35
CA ALA A 22 11.13 17.17 7.22
C ALA A 22 10.64 18.46 7.92
N SER A 23 9.35 18.46 8.24
CA SER A 23 8.74 19.50 9.05
C SER A 23 8.91 19.12 10.51
N VAL A 24 9.67 19.94 11.26
CA VAL A 24 10.01 19.68 12.67
C VAL A 24 9.61 20.86 13.54
N PRO A 25 9.18 20.62 14.82
CA PRO A 25 8.93 21.71 15.74
C PRO A 25 10.23 22.42 16.07
N PRO A 26 10.28 23.78 15.99
CA PRO A 26 11.44 24.54 16.42
C PRO A 26 11.56 24.52 17.95
N LEU A 27 12.75 24.83 18.46
CA LEU A 27 12.94 25.07 19.88
C LEU A 27 11.98 26.16 20.36
N ALA A 28 11.38 25.97 21.54
CA ALA A 28 10.43 26.91 22.11
C ALA A 28 11.04 28.32 22.21
N GLY A 29 10.32 29.31 21.72
CA GLY A 29 10.74 30.71 21.73
C GLY A 29 11.71 31.16 20.63
N THR A 30 12.08 30.26 19.67
CA THR A 30 13.03 30.60 18.61
C THR A 30 12.37 30.96 17.28
N ASN A 31 11.07 30.64 17.08
CA ASN A 31 10.36 30.89 15.84
C ASN A 31 8.89 31.26 16.10
N PHE A 32 8.27 32.02 15.19
CA PHE A 32 6.84 32.34 15.23
C PHE A 32 5.93 31.26 14.68
N THR A 33 6.49 30.23 14.02
CA THR A 33 5.73 29.09 13.48
C THR A 33 5.93 27.86 14.35
N ASN A 34 4.89 27.03 14.43
CA ASN A 34 4.95 25.77 15.18
C ASN A 34 5.83 24.71 14.50
N PHE A 35 6.16 24.89 13.22
CA PHE A 35 6.98 23.95 12.45
C PHE A 35 7.91 24.70 11.50
N ILE A 36 9.10 24.18 11.30
CA ILE A 36 10.06 24.60 10.29
C ILE A 36 10.40 23.44 9.37
N LEU A 37 10.53 23.71 8.07
CA LEU A 37 11.02 22.74 7.09
C LEU A 37 12.54 22.82 7.05
N THR A 38 13.22 21.73 7.35
CA THR A 38 14.69 21.69 7.39
C THR A 38 15.23 20.32 7.01
N ASN A 39 16.51 20.25 6.65
CA ASN A 39 17.21 19.02 6.31
C ASN A 39 17.63 18.29 7.59
N VAL A 40 16.96 17.22 7.92
CA VAL A 40 17.11 16.58 9.25
C VAL A 40 17.29 15.07 9.20
N GLY A 41 17.18 14.47 8.04
CA GLY A 41 17.11 13.02 7.97
C GLY A 41 18.08 12.38 7.01
N SER A 42 18.39 11.14 7.29
CA SER A 42 19.03 10.22 6.37
C SER A 42 18.33 8.86 6.40
N MET A 43 18.33 8.18 5.27
CA MET A 43 17.77 6.84 5.14
C MET A 43 18.60 5.96 4.20
N LYS A 44 18.48 4.67 4.40
CA LYS A 44 19.07 3.62 3.56
C LYS A 44 17.97 2.77 2.94
N ASN A 45 18.08 2.50 1.65
CA ASN A 45 17.33 1.47 0.96
C ASN A 45 18.31 0.42 0.46
N GLU A 46 18.04 -0.84 0.74
CA GLU A 46 18.84 -1.96 0.25
C GLU A 46 17.92 -3.06 -0.26
N GLY A 47 18.34 -3.71 -1.35
CA GLY A 47 17.48 -4.71 -1.94
C GLY A 47 18.10 -5.39 -3.16
N PHE A 48 17.29 -6.22 -3.79
CA PHE A 48 17.64 -6.86 -5.03
C PHE A 48 16.46 -6.88 -6.01
N GLU A 49 16.80 -6.95 -7.28
CA GLU A 49 15.84 -7.01 -8.39
C GLU A 49 16.19 -8.18 -9.30
N ILE A 50 15.17 -8.93 -9.69
CA ILE A 50 15.27 -10.05 -10.61
C ILE A 50 14.31 -9.79 -11.76
N ASN A 51 14.82 -9.86 -12.99
CA ASN A 51 14.00 -9.84 -14.20
C ASN A 51 14.28 -11.09 -15.02
N LEU A 52 13.23 -11.79 -15.44
CA LEU A 52 13.31 -12.99 -16.27
C LEU A 52 12.36 -12.88 -17.45
N ASN A 53 12.84 -13.15 -18.65
CA ASN A 53 12.04 -13.28 -19.86
C ASN A 53 12.20 -14.69 -20.42
N LEU A 54 11.07 -15.37 -20.58
CA LEU A 54 10.99 -16.77 -20.97
C LEU A 54 10.18 -16.89 -22.27
N GLY A 55 10.84 -17.31 -23.36
CA GLY A 55 10.18 -17.75 -24.57
C GLY A 55 9.76 -19.21 -24.41
N LEU A 56 8.56 -19.43 -23.85
CA LEU A 56 8.08 -20.78 -23.48
C LEU A 56 7.81 -21.65 -24.71
N LEU A 57 7.26 -21.02 -25.77
CA LEU A 57 6.96 -21.71 -27.02
C LEU A 57 7.15 -20.71 -28.18
N ASN A 58 7.76 -21.17 -29.24
CA ASN A 58 7.88 -20.42 -30.49
C ASN A 58 7.86 -21.38 -31.67
N THR A 59 6.70 -21.51 -32.28
CA THR A 59 6.45 -22.31 -33.49
C THR A 59 5.87 -21.43 -34.58
N ASN A 60 5.67 -21.98 -35.76
CA ASN A 60 5.08 -21.23 -36.87
C ASN A 60 3.63 -20.75 -36.60
N THR A 61 2.94 -21.36 -35.64
CA THR A 61 1.52 -21.06 -35.35
C THR A 61 1.28 -20.58 -33.93
N THR A 62 2.23 -20.82 -33.02
CA THR A 62 2.03 -20.53 -31.59
C THR A 62 3.27 -19.88 -31.01
N LYS A 63 3.09 -18.78 -30.31
CA LYS A 63 4.14 -18.10 -29.56
C LYS A 63 3.63 -17.82 -28.15
N ILE A 64 4.46 -18.12 -27.13
CA ILE A 64 4.16 -17.85 -25.71
C ILE A 64 5.41 -17.25 -25.08
N ASP A 65 5.30 -16.02 -24.63
CA ASP A 65 6.34 -15.28 -23.93
C ASP A 65 5.83 -14.94 -22.51
N LEU A 66 6.66 -15.20 -21.50
CA LEU A 66 6.39 -14.90 -20.10
C LEU A 66 7.51 -14.01 -19.55
N GLY A 67 7.17 -12.82 -19.09
CA GLY A 67 8.03 -11.94 -18.34
C GLY A 67 7.70 -12.02 -16.84
N LEU A 68 8.71 -12.15 -15.99
CA LEU A 68 8.59 -12.14 -14.55
C LEU A 68 9.55 -11.12 -13.97
N ASN A 69 9.12 -10.38 -12.96
CA ASN A 69 10.00 -9.56 -12.16
C ASN A 69 9.71 -9.74 -10.67
N ALA A 70 10.75 -9.60 -9.87
CA ALA A 70 10.65 -9.61 -8.41
C ALA A 70 11.65 -8.61 -7.85
N THR A 71 11.17 -7.70 -7.00
CA THR A 71 11.98 -6.74 -6.27
C THR A 71 11.75 -6.91 -4.78
N TYR A 72 12.83 -7.04 -4.03
CA TYR A 72 12.81 -6.92 -2.57
C TYR A 72 13.48 -5.62 -2.18
N ASN A 73 12.84 -4.83 -1.33
CA ASN A 73 13.38 -3.58 -0.80
C ASN A 73 13.20 -3.52 0.72
N LYS A 74 14.25 -3.12 1.42
CA LYS A 74 14.23 -2.79 2.83
C LYS A 74 14.64 -1.34 3.02
N ASN A 75 13.75 -0.55 3.60
CA ASN A 75 13.99 0.85 3.96
C ASN A 75 14.34 0.95 5.44
N THR A 76 15.27 1.83 5.80
CA THR A 76 15.63 2.11 7.21
C THR A 76 16.03 3.57 7.34
N VAL A 77 15.46 4.27 8.31
CA VAL A 77 15.91 5.60 8.73
C VAL A 77 17.25 5.43 9.45
N THR A 78 18.31 6.07 8.97
CA THR A 78 19.67 5.94 9.51
C THR A 78 20.08 7.10 10.40
N GLY A 79 19.42 8.26 10.29
CA GLY A 79 19.68 9.43 11.12
C GLY A 79 18.54 10.41 11.10
N LEU A 80 18.37 11.12 12.23
CA LEU A 80 17.48 12.27 12.40
C LEU A 80 18.27 13.34 13.15
N THR A 81 18.92 14.24 12.42
CA THR A 81 19.88 15.21 12.98
C THR A 81 19.26 16.28 13.88
N PHE A 82 17.95 16.48 13.78
CA PHE A 82 17.24 17.45 14.61
C PHE A 82 16.93 16.93 16.03
N VAL A 83 17.06 15.66 16.23
CA VAL A 83 16.77 14.99 17.52
C VAL A 83 18.07 14.83 18.27
N ALA A 84 18.59 15.93 18.81
CA ALA A 84 19.76 15.90 19.69
C ALA A 84 19.46 15.30 21.08
N ASP A 85 18.17 15.10 21.39
CA ASP A 85 17.72 14.53 22.66
C ASP A 85 17.44 13.02 22.49
N THR A 86 18.16 12.20 23.22
CA THR A 86 17.98 10.75 23.27
C THR A 86 16.61 10.33 23.82
N SER A 87 15.89 11.26 24.47
CA SER A 87 14.51 11.08 24.94
C SER A 87 13.46 11.28 23.85
N SER A 88 13.85 11.77 22.65
CA SER A 88 12.89 12.03 21.58
C SER A 88 12.37 10.73 20.95
N LEU A 89 11.05 10.60 20.91
CA LEU A 89 10.34 9.48 20.30
C LEU A 89 10.60 9.37 18.77
N GLY A 90 10.92 10.49 18.09
CA GLY A 90 11.05 10.60 16.64
C GLY A 90 10.14 11.69 16.07
N ILE A 91 9.99 11.73 14.74
CA ILE A 91 9.14 12.71 14.03
C ILE A 91 7.80 12.06 13.75
N GLN A 92 6.75 12.50 14.45
CA GLN A 92 5.39 12.01 14.24
C GLN A 92 4.82 12.57 12.93
N VAL A 93 4.20 11.70 12.12
CA VAL A 93 3.63 12.01 10.80
C VAL A 93 2.36 11.19 10.58
N GLY A 94 1.71 11.39 9.42
CA GLY A 94 0.52 10.61 9.07
C GLY A 94 -0.69 11.01 9.89
N GLY A 95 -1.18 12.24 9.68
CA GLY A 95 -2.42 12.72 10.30
C GLY A 95 -3.62 11.86 9.94
N ILE A 96 -4.50 11.61 10.91
CA ILE A 96 -5.72 10.82 10.76
C ILE A 96 -6.96 11.69 10.92
N SER A 97 -8.10 11.25 10.39
CA SER A 97 -9.41 11.80 10.70
C SER A 97 -9.86 11.27 12.07
N GLY A 98 -10.51 12.12 12.85
CA GLY A 98 -10.85 11.81 14.24
C GLY A 98 -9.74 12.24 15.21
N GLY A 99 -10.13 12.90 16.30
CA GLY A 99 -9.21 13.54 17.23
C GLY A 99 -8.43 14.72 16.64
N ILE A 100 -8.03 15.65 17.48
CA ILE A 100 -7.29 16.85 17.04
C ILE A 100 -5.80 16.56 17.13
N GLY A 101 -5.09 16.62 15.97
CA GLY A 101 -3.64 16.49 15.92
C GLY A 101 -3.10 15.07 16.05
N ASN A 102 -3.97 14.06 15.97
CA ASN A 102 -3.56 12.66 16.02
C ASN A 102 -2.75 12.25 14.78
N THR A 103 -1.65 11.55 15.02
CA THR A 103 -0.76 11.01 14.01
C THR A 103 -0.55 9.51 14.23
N ALA A 104 -0.70 8.75 13.15
CA ALA A 104 -0.64 7.28 13.16
C ALA A 104 0.77 6.71 12.93
N GLN A 105 1.70 7.53 12.47
CA GLN A 105 3.01 7.09 12.02
C GLN A 105 4.14 7.91 12.62
N ILE A 106 5.34 7.34 12.62
CA ILE A 106 6.54 7.98 13.17
C ILE A 106 7.78 7.65 12.32
N HIS A 107 8.66 8.62 12.14
CA HIS A 107 10.02 8.38 11.66
C HIS A 107 10.95 8.24 12.87
N THR A 108 11.57 7.07 13.01
CA THR A 108 12.51 6.77 14.11
C THR A 108 13.73 6.07 13.54
N VAL A 109 14.91 6.41 14.04
CA VAL A 109 16.18 5.76 13.66
C VAL A 109 16.11 4.26 13.94
N GLY A 110 16.56 3.45 12.95
CA GLY A 110 16.54 1.99 13.02
C GLY A 110 15.25 1.34 12.49
N TYR A 111 14.20 2.13 12.21
CA TYR A 111 12.92 1.65 11.68
C TYR A 111 12.69 2.12 10.23
N PRO A 112 11.79 1.49 9.48
CA PRO A 112 11.34 2.00 8.19
C PRO A 112 10.69 3.37 8.32
N THR A 113 10.71 4.15 7.23
CA THR A 113 9.91 5.37 7.14
C THR A 113 8.42 5.06 7.27
N PHE A 114 7.65 5.97 7.88
CA PHE A 114 6.21 5.82 8.11
C PHE A 114 5.85 4.59 8.95
N THR A 115 6.74 4.17 9.87
CA THR A 115 6.42 3.11 10.84
C THR A 115 5.19 3.52 11.66
N TYR A 116 4.22 2.63 11.79
CA TYR A 116 3.05 2.88 12.63
C TYR A 116 3.43 2.93 14.11
N PHE A 117 2.75 3.82 14.83
CA PHE A 117 3.01 4.11 16.22
C PHE A 117 1.69 4.12 16.99
N PHE A 118 1.30 2.96 17.51
CA PHE A 118 -0.03 2.66 18.04
C PHE A 118 -0.01 2.06 19.43
N TYR A 119 -1.14 2.17 20.13
CA TYR A 119 -1.44 1.38 21.30
C TYR A 119 -1.78 -0.05 20.89
N GLU A 120 -1.29 -1.03 21.64
CA GLU A 120 -1.59 -2.44 21.45
C GLU A 120 -2.90 -2.77 22.15
N ALA A 121 -3.92 -3.20 21.40
CA ALA A 121 -5.25 -3.48 21.92
C ALA A 121 -5.28 -4.73 22.81
N VAL A 122 -6.13 -4.71 23.83
CA VAL A 122 -6.44 -5.90 24.64
C VAL A 122 -7.64 -6.63 24.02
N TYR A 123 -7.58 -7.96 23.98
CA TYR A 123 -8.60 -8.82 23.41
C TYR A 123 -9.27 -9.70 24.45
N ASP A 124 -10.55 -9.97 24.28
CA ASP A 124 -11.29 -10.94 25.08
C ASP A 124 -10.91 -12.40 24.71
N ASN A 125 -11.49 -13.37 25.42
CA ASN A 125 -11.24 -14.80 25.18
C ASN A 125 -11.73 -15.30 23.80
N ASN A 126 -12.55 -14.52 23.11
CA ASN A 126 -13.10 -14.83 21.78
C ASN A 126 -12.27 -14.17 20.66
N GLY A 127 -11.27 -13.34 21.03
CA GLY A 127 -10.44 -12.59 20.10
C GLY A 127 -11.04 -11.27 19.63
N ASN A 128 -12.06 -10.74 20.32
CA ASN A 128 -12.61 -9.41 20.03
C ASN A 128 -11.83 -8.35 20.82
N PRO A 129 -11.55 -7.18 20.24
CA PRO A 129 -10.92 -6.09 20.97
C PRO A 129 -11.86 -5.55 22.04
N ILE A 130 -11.31 -5.22 23.19
CA ILE A 130 -12.06 -4.59 24.29
C ILE A 130 -11.90 -3.07 24.16
N GLU A 131 -13.02 -2.36 24.09
CA GLU A 131 -13.07 -0.91 23.92
C GLU A 131 -12.25 -0.21 25.02
N ASP A 132 -11.41 0.74 24.63
CA ASP A 132 -10.55 1.56 25.49
C ASP A 132 -9.62 0.79 26.43
N GLN A 133 -9.29 -0.47 26.10
CA GLN A 133 -8.30 -1.24 26.83
C GLN A 133 -7.05 -1.51 25.99
N PHE A 134 -5.92 -1.11 26.54
CA PHE A 134 -4.61 -1.21 25.88
C PHE A 134 -3.57 -1.82 26.83
N ILE A 135 -2.52 -2.37 26.26
CA ILE A 135 -1.41 -2.92 27.02
C ILE A 135 -0.57 -1.77 27.56
N ASP A 136 -0.42 -1.73 28.88
CA ASP A 136 0.50 -0.86 29.59
C ASP A 136 1.94 -1.42 29.41
N GLN A 137 2.71 -0.77 28.52
CA GLN A 137 4.03 -1.27 28.10
C GLN A 137 5.12 -1.04 29.18
N ASN A 138 4.97 0.04 29.95
CA ASN A 138 5.94 0.43 30.97
C ASN A 138 5.53 0.00 32.40
N ASN A 139 4.30 -0.52 32.60
CA ASN A 139 3.70 -0.96 33.84
C ASN A 139 3.58 0.15 34.92
N ASP A 140 3.28 1.38 34.48
CA ASP A 140 3.03 2.51 35.37
C ASP A 140 1.55 2.73 35.72
N SER A 141 0.66 1.92 35.15
CA SER A 141 -0.79 1.95 35.29
C SER A 141 -1.44 3.19 34.68
N ILE A 142 -0.76 3.86 33.74
CA ILE A 142 -1.26 5.06 33.04
C ILE A 142 -1.08 4.83 31.55
N ILE A 143 -2.16 4.65 30.80
CA ILE A 143 -2.08 4.55 29.34
C ILE A 143 -1.82 5.94 28.74
N ASN A 144 -0.66 6.10 28.11
CA ASN A 144 -0.22 7.34 27.49
C ASN A 144 0.74 7.08 26.31
N ILE A 145 1.34 8.14 25.74
CA ILE A 145 2.21 8.01 24.58
C ILE A 145 3.39 7.05 24.74
N ASP A 146 3.83 6.81 25.98
CA ASP A 146 4.95 5.92 26.29
C ASP A 146 4.57 4.43 26.11
N ASP A 147 3.25 4.11 26.05
CA ASP A 147 2.73 2.77 25.77
C ASP A 147 2.52 2.50 24.28
N ARG A 148 2.75 3.48 23.44
CA ARG A 148 2.65 3.26 21.99
C ARG A 148 3.85 2.52 21.45
N VAL A 149 3.61 1.47 20.67
CA VAL A 149 4.64 0.62 20.07
C VAL A 149 4.86 0.94 18.60
N ARG A 150 6.10 0.81 18.16
CA ARG A 150 6.49 0.92 16.75
C ARG A 150 6.36 -0.44 16.09
N SER A 151 5.41 -0.59 15.21
CA SER A 151 5.21 -1.85 14.52
C SER A 151 4.72 -1.61 13.10
N LYS A 152 5.11 -2.50 12.17
CA LYS A 152 4.63 -2.47 10.79
C LYS A 152 4.92 -1.14 10.07
N ASN A 153 4.65 -1.08 8.79
CA ASN A 153 4.74 0.13 7.97
C ASN A 153 3.90 -0.04 6.68
N PRO A 154 3.60 1.04 5.95
CA PRO A 154 2.80 0.97 4.73
C PRO A 154 3.57 0.50 3.49
N ASN A 155 4.90 0.42 3.56
CA ASN A 155 5.73 0.13 2.39
C ASN A 155 5.82 -1.38 2.18
N PRO A 156 5.48 -1.89 0.98
CA PRO A 156 5.73 -3.29 0.67
C PRO A 156 7.23 -3.61 0.69
N ASN A 157 7.57 -4.81 1.17
CA ASN A 157 8.94 -5.31 1.04
C ASN A 157 9.15 -6.03 -0.30
N TRP A 158 8.09 -6.63 -0.85
CA TRP A 158 8.13 -7.36 -2.10
C TRP A 158 7.20 -6.77 -3.13
N PHE A 159 7.74 -6.57 -4.33
CA PHE A 159 7.02 -6.21 -5.53
C PHE A 159 7.23 -7.33 -6.55
N LEU A 160 6.15 -7.95 -6.99
CA LEU A 160 6.18 -9.04 -7.95
C LEU A 160 5.36 -8.65 -9.16
N GLY A 161 5.86 -8.97 -10.35
CA GLY A 161 5.16 -8.73 -11.60
C GLY A 161 5.25 -9.93 -12.52
N ALA A 162 4.18 -10.13 -13.31
CA ALA A 162 4.12 -11.15 -14.35
C ALA A 162 3.39 -10.60 -15.58
N ASN A 163 4.01 -10.76 -16.75
CA ASN A 163 3.43 -10.38 -18.04
C ASN A 163 3.39 -11.61 -18.94
N LEU A 164 2.22 -11.98 -19.42
CA LEU A 164 2.05 -13.07 -20.37
C LEU A 164 1.56 -12.53 -21.70
N ASN A 165 2.26 -12.89 -22.78
CA ASN A 165 1.83 -12.69 -24.14
C ASN A 165 1.78 -14.04 -24.85
N ALA A 166 0.64 -14.39 -25.41
CA ALA A 166 0.46 -15.61 -26.15
C ALA A 166 -0.25 -15.34 -27.48
N SER A 167 0.16 -16.03 -28.53
CA SER A 167 -0.54 -16.01 -29.80
C SER A 167 -0.69 -17.44 -30.36
N TYR A 168 -1.83 -17.69 -30.98
CA TYR A 168 -2.13 -18.92 -31.68
C TYR A 168 -2.83 -18.57 -33.01
N LYS A 169 -2.13 -18.81 -34.11
CA LYS A 169 -2.59 -18.38 -35.46
C LYS A 169 -2.90 -16.88 -35.42
N ASN A 170 -4.16 -16.53 -35.62
CA ASN A 170 -4.63 -15.15 -35.65
C ASN A 170 -5.09 -14.61 -34.28
N TRP A 171 -5.23 -15.45 -33.28
CA TRP A 171 -5.59 -15.05 -31.92
C TRP A 171 -4.38 -14.59 -31.14
N TYR A 172 -4.56 -13.59 -30.29
CA TYR A 172 -3.56 -13.22 -29.31
C TYR A 172 -4.19 -12.84 -27.95
N VAL A 173 -3.44 -13.08 -26.90
CA VAL A 173 -3.78 -12.75 -25.52
C VAL A 173 -2.61 -12.02 -24.91
N GLY A 174 -2.90 -10.94 -24.18
CA GLY A 174 -1.94 -10.23 -23.36
C GLY A 174 -2.51 -9.97 -21.98
N THR A 175 -1.69 -10.14 -20.92
CA THR A 175 -2.09 -9.79 -19.56
C THR A 175 -0.90 -9.35 -18.73
N SER A 176 -1.16 -8.48 -17.75
CA SER A 176 -0.21 -8.09 -16.72
C SER A 176 -0.82 -8.28 -15.34
N MET A 177 -0.02 -8.84 -14.46
CA MET A 177 -0.35 -9.03 -13.04
C MET A 177 0.76 -8.46 -12.18
N ARG A 178 0.40 -7.98 -11.00
CA ARG A 178 1.35 -7.55 -9.98
C ARG A 178 0.85 -7.92 -8.59
N ALA A 179 1.80 -8.14 -7.68
CA ALA A 179 1.53 -8.35 -6.28
C ALA A 179 2.48 -7.52 -5.42
N GLU A 180 1.95 -7.00 -4.32
CA GLU A 180 2.74 -6.32 -3.30
C GLU A 180 2.51 -7.01 -1.95
N LEU A 181 3.64 -7.29 -1.24
CA LEU A 181 3.59 -8.04 0.01
C LEU A 181 4.39 -7.34 1.10
N GLY A 182 3.89 -7.41 2.32
CA GLY A 182 4.53 -6.85 3.51
C GLY A 182 3.96 -5.52 3.97
N ALA A 183 3.16 -4.84 3.14
CA ALA A 183 2.50 -3.59 3.51
C ALA A 183 1.38 -3.79 4.53
N HIS A 184 1.16 -2.76 5.34
CA HIS A 184 0.00 -2.63 6.21
C HIS A 184 -0.67 -1.29 5.96
N ILE A 185 -1.98 -1.22 6.18
CA ILE A 185 -2.79 -0.01 6.05
C ILE A 185 -3.54 0.21 7.35
N TYR A 186 -3.53 1.43 7.83
CA TYR A 186 -4.42 1.86 8.89
C TYR A 186 -5.77 2.26 8.30
N ASN A 187 -6.81 1.49 8.66
CA ASN A 187 -8.18 1.72 8.20
C ASN A 187 -8.84 2.81 9.04
N ASN A 188 -8.61 4.07 8.67
CA ASN A 188 -9.15 5.22 9.40
C ASN A 188 -10.65 5.41 9.18
N LEU A 189 -11.24 4.81 8.14
CA LEU A 189 -12.71 4.77 8.01
C LEU A 189 -13.31 3.89 9.10
N ALA A 190 -12.74 2.70 9.31
CA ALA A 190 -13.20 1.79 10.35
C ALA A 190 -13.02 2.38 11.75
N SER A 191 -11.88 3.00 12.04
CA SER A 191 -11.59 3.58 13.36
C SER A 191 -12.48 4.80 13.67
N ASN A 192 -12.69 5.66 12.67
CA ASN A 192 -13.43 6.92 12.88
C ASN A 192 -14.96 6.75 12.84
N TYR A 193 -15.45 5.81 12.01
CA TYR A 193 -16.88 5.61 11.78
C TYR A 193 -17.41 4.25 12.27
N GLY A 194 -16.60 3.40 12.84
CA GLY A 194 -16.95 2.06 13.33
C GLY A 194 -17.44 2.04 14.77
N ASN A 195 -18.13 3.09 15.24
CA ASN A 195 -18.65 3.21 16.59
C ASN A 195 -20.06 3.83 16.58
N LEU A 196 -20.79 3.65 17.67
CA LEU A 196 -22.18 4.11 17.81
C LEU A 196 -22.29 5.64 17.80
N GLN A 197 -21.33 6.34 18.40
CA GLN A 197 -21.29 7.80 18.49
C GLN A 197 -21.21 8.43 17.09
N ALA A 198 -20.48 7.84 16.15
CA ALA A 198 -20.41 8.32 14.78
C ALA A 198 -21.77 8.39 14.09
N GLY A 199 -22.67 7.43 14.37
CA GLY A 199 -24.05 7.41 13.84
C GLY A 199 -25.02 8.35 14.55
N SER A 200 -24.69 8.80 15.76
CA SER A 200 -25.61 9.57 16.63
C SER A 200 -25.35 11.08 16.64
N ASN A 201 -24.51 11.59 15.73
CA ASN A 201 -24.20 13.02 15.69
C ASN A 201 -25.46 13.85 15.43
N THR A 202 -25.76 14.76 16.35
CA THR A 202 -27.01 15.55 16.41
C THR A 202 -27.28 16.42 15.16
N PHE A 203 -26.24 16.70 14.37
CA PHE A 203 -26.34 17.60 13.21
C PHE A 203 -26.32 16.90 11.86
N ASN A 204 -25.80 15.66 11.77
CA ASN A 204 -25.75 14.87 10.53
C ASN A 204 -25.92 13.39 10.86
N SER A 205 -27.00 12.78 10.37
CA SER A 205 -27.13 11.32 10.35
C SER A 205 -26.06 10.76 9.41
N GLN A 206 -25.02 10.13 9.94
CA GLN A 206 -23.98 9.47 9.17
C GLN A 206 -24.20 7.95 9.22
N ASN A 207 -23.76 7.26 8.16
CA ASN A 207 -23.73 5.81 8.18
C ASN A 207 -22.60 5.34 9.09
N ILE A 208 -22.88 4.37 9.94
CA ILE A 208 -21.88 3.67 10.74
C ILE A 208 -21.13 2.71 9.81
N HIS A 209 -19.81 2.62 9.96
CA HIS A 209 -19.00 1.65 9.24
C HIS A 209 -19.31 0.21 9.71
N SER A 210 -19.22 -0.77 8.79
CA SER A 210 -19.58 -2.17 9.09
C SER A 210 -18.73 -2.82 10.18
N SER A 211 -17.54 -2.31 10.47
CA SER A 211 -16.68 -2.77 11.58
C SER A 211 -17.39 -2.69 12.94
N PHE A 212 -18.38 -1.81 13.11
CA PHE A 212 -19.21 -1.76 14.30
C PHE A 212 -19.88 -3.10 14.62
N LEU A 213 -20.27 -3.87 13.61
CA LEU A 213 -20.91 -5.19 13.81
C LEU A 213 -19.97 -6.23 14.43
N GLU A 214 -18.67 -6.00 14.33
CA GLU A 214 -17.63 -6.88 14.89
C GLU A 214 -17.21 -6.41 16.29
N THR A 215 -17.09 -5.09 16.48
CA THR A 215 -16.56 -4.51 17.71
C THR A 215 -17.62 -4.11 18.72
N ASN A 216 -18.77 -3.62 18.25
CA ASN A 216 -19.83 -2.96 19.04
C ASN A 216 -19.32 -1.76 19.85
N PHE A 217 -18.29 -1.06 19.40
CA PHE A 217 -17.72 0.09 20.08
C PHE A 217 -18.75 1.23 20.21
N ILE A 218 -18.75 1.89 21.37
CA ILE A 218 -19.68 2.96 21.68
C ILE A 218 -19.14 4.31 21.20
N ASP A 219 -17.86 4.57 21.45
CA ASP A 219 -17.21 5.82 21.06
C ASP A 219 -15.81 5.59 20.43
N ASN A 220 -15.10 6.68 20.19
CA ASN A 220 -13.74 6.68 19.65
C ASN A 220 -12.88 7.66 20.44
N SER A 221 -12.37 7.24 21.58
CA SER A 221 -11.34 7.98 22.30
C SER A 221 -10.09 8.21 21.42
N ASN A 222 -9.23 9.14 21.82
CA ASN A 222 -7.97 9.35 21.08
C ASN A 222 -7.09 8.08 21.09
N GLU A 223 -7.11 7.34 22.18
CA GLU A 223 -6.37 6.09 22.35
C GLU A 223 -6.97 5.01 21.45
N GLN A 224 -8.31 4.91 21.38
CA GLN A 224 -9.03 3.96 20.52
C GLN A 224 -8.75 4.24 19.03
N LEU A 225 -8.75 5.51 18.61
CA LEU A 225 -8.35 5.90 17.26
C LEU A 225 -6.93 5.49 16.91
N LEU A 226 -6.03 5.41 17.88
CA LEU A 226 -4.64 5.04 17.70
C LEU A 226 -4.35 3.59 18.12
N SER A 227 -5.36 2.72 18.04
CA SER A 227 -5.25 1.30 18.30
C SER A 227 -4.70 0.53 17.07
N ASP A 228 -3.85 -0.45 17.32
CA ASP A 228 -3.33 -1.36 16.30
C ASP A 228 -4.39 -2.32 15.74
N TYR A 229 -5.56 -2.42 16.38
CA TYR A 229 -6.71 -3.18 15.89
C TYR A 229 -7.10 -2.80 14.45
N PHE A 230 -7.04 -1.50 14.13
CA PHE A 230 -7.39 -0.99 12.81
C PHE A 230 -6.26 -1.09 11.78
N LEU A 231 -5.14 -1.72 12.15
CA LEU A 231 -3.98 -1.91 11.27
C LEU A 231 -4.06 -3.25 10.55
N GLU A 232 -4.41 -3.21 9.29
CA GLU A 232 -4.67 -4.38 8.47
C GLU A 232 -3.51 -4.71 7.51
N LYS A 233 -3.36 -6.01 7.16
CA LYS A 233 -2.44 -6.45 6.11
C LYS A 233 -2.97 -6.03 4.74
N ALA A 234 -2.15 -5.33 3.97
CA ALA A 234 -2.49 -4.83 2.64
C ALA A 234 -1.85 -5.63 1.49
N ASN A 235 -1.49 -6.87 1.73
CA ASN A 235 -0.99 -7.74 0.66
C ASN A 235 -2.06 -7.93 -0.41
N PHE A 236 -1.67 -7.85 -1.68
CA PHE A 236 -2.61 -8.06 -2.77
C PHE A 236 -1.97 -8.72 -3.99
N LEU A 237 -2.81 -9.32 -4.83
CA LEU A 237 -2.54 -9.69 -6.22
C LEU A 237 -3.58 -8.99 -7.10
N ARG A 238 -3.11 -8.22 -8.09
CA ARG A 238 -3.96 -7.50 -9.06
C ARG A 238 -3.66 -7.97 -10.47
N MET A 239 -4.71 -8.16 -11.26
CA MET A 239 -4.60 -8.24 -12.72
C MET A 239 -4.94 -6.86 -13.29
N ASP A 240 -3.93 -6.18 -13.79
CA ASP A 240 -4.06 -4.80 -14.27
C ASP A 240 -4.82 -4.74 -15.58
N TYR A 241 -4.53 -5.66 -16.51
CA TYR A 241 -5.30 -5.79 -17.74
C TYR A 241 -5.32 -7.22 -18.26
N PHE A 242 -6.33 -7.51 -19.06
CA PHE A 242 -6.45 -8.69 -19.89
C PHE A 242 -6.94 -8.26 -21.27
N THR A 243 -6.24 -8.67 -22.33
CA THR A 243 -6.58 -8.40 -23.73
C THR A 243 -6.75 -9.71 -24.47
N LEU A 244 -7.84 -9.83 -25.23
CA LEU A 244 -8.05 -10.89 -26.21
C LEU A 244 -8.28 -10.24 -27.55
N GLY A 245 -7.47 -10.57 -28.55
CA GLY A 245 -7.58 -10.01 -29.87
C GLY A 245 -7.50 -11.05 -30.97
N TYR A 246 -7.99 -10.66 -32.16
CA TYR A 246 -7.96 -11.43 -33.38
C TYR A 246 -7.51 -10.58 -34.55
N ASN A 247 -6.50 -11.07 -35.27
CA ASN A 247 -6.02 -10.46 -36.48
C ASN A 247 -6.74 -11.08 -37.70
N PHE A 248 -7.66 -10.33 -38.33
CA PHE A 248 -8.36 -10.76 -39.52
C PHE A 248 -7.46 -10.67 -40.77
N GLY A 249 -6.38 -9.87 -40.69
CA GLY A 249 -5.58 -9.57 -41.89
C GLY A 249 -6.46 -8.95 -42.99
N ASN A 250 -6.18 -9.32 -44.24
CA ASN A 250 -6.93 -8.87 -45.38
C ASN A 250 -8.12 -9.79 -45.72
N ASN A 251 -8.50 -10.71 -44.83
CA ASN A 251 -9.59 -11.67 -45.11
C ASN A 251 -10.96 -11.03 -45.28
N LEU A 252 -11.16 -9.80 -44.81
CA LEU A 252 -12.43 -9.06 -44.94
C LEU A 252 -12.44 -8.13 -46.13
N SER A 253 -11.28 -7.68 -46.59
CA SER A 253 -11.16 -6.76 -47.75
C SER A 253 -9.72 -6.76 -48.27
N ASP A 254 -9.53 -6.69 -49.57
CA ASP A 254 -8.21 -6.52 -50.19
C ASP A 254 -7.64 -5.09 -50.03
N LYS A 255 -8.45 -4.15 -49.52
CA LYS A 255 -8.08 -2.73 -49.37
C LYS A 255 -7.56 -2.36 -48.01
N PHE A 256 -7.80 -3.18 -46.99
CA PHE A 256 -7.36 -2.94 -45.63
C PHE A 256 -7.21 -4.26 -44.87
N SER A 257 -6.32 -4.27 -43.90
CA SER A 257 -6.27 -5.31 -42.87
C SER A 257 -6.99 -4.83 -41.59
N LEU A 258 -7.62 -5.75 -40.89
CA LEU A 258 -8.34 -5.46 -39.65
C LEU A 258 -7.75 -6.27 -38.50
N ASN A 259 -7.46 -5.58 -37.39
CA ASN A 259 -7.20 -6.16 -36.06
C ASN A 259 -8.31 -5.71 -35.11
N ALA A 260 -8.91 -6.64 -34.39
CA ALA A 260 -9.89 -6.35 -33.33
C ALA A 260 -9.48 -6.94 -32.01
N ALA A 261 -9.59 -6.16 -30.92
CA ALA A 261 -9.28 -6.61 -29.59
C ALA A 261 -10.26 -6.07 -28.55
N ILE A 262 -10.58 -6.90 -27.56
CA ILE A 262 -11.29 -6.50 -26.34
C ILE A 262 -10.26 -6.46 -25.23
N THR A 263 -10.21 -5.33 -24.52
CA THR A 263 -9.34 -5.15 -23.35
C THR A 263 -10.20 -4.84 -22.12
N VAL A 264 -9.92 -5.52 -21.05
CA VAL A 264 -10.48 -5.23 -19.71
C VAL A 264 -9.33 -4.72 -18.84
N ASN A 265 -9.47 -3.51 -18.28
CA ASN A 265 -8.53 -2.96 -17.31
C ASN A 265 -9.09 -3.09 -15.89
N ASN A 266 -8.21 -3.21 -14.91
CA ASN A 266 -8.54 -3.46 -13.52
C ASN A 266 -9.46 -4.69 -13.37
N VAL A 267 -8.97 -5.84 -13.87
CA VAL A 267 -9.76 -7.08 -14.01
C VAL A 267 -10.22 -7.60 -12.66
N PHE A 268 -9.28 -7.72 -11.72
CA PHE A 268 -9.56 -8.08 -10.32
C PHE A 268 -8.43 -7.63 -9.39
N VAL A 269 -8.74 -7.55 -8.12
CA VAL A 269 -7.80 -7.50 -7.01
C VAL A 269 -8.19 -8.57 -5.97
N LEU A 270 -7.19 -9.32 -5.52
CA LEU A 270 -7.33 -10.30 -4.44
C LEU A 270 -6.54 -9.78 -3.24
N THR A 271 -7.22 -9.51 -2.14
CA THR A 271 -6.64 -9.00 -0.90
C THR A 271 -7.44 -9.46 0.30
N ARG A 272 -6.85 -9.36 1.49
CA ARG A 272 -7.54 -9.52 2.78
C ARG A 272 -7.81 -8.18 3.45
N TYR A 273 -7.38 -7.08 2.84
CA TYR A 273 -7.71 -5.75 3.33
C TYR A 273 -9.22 -5.53 3.23
N SER A 274 -9.84 -5.05 4.31
CA SER A 274 -11.29 -4.87 4.40
C SER A 274 -11.81 -3.63 3.69
N GLY A 275 -10.93 -2.64 3.43
CA GLY A 275 -11.27 -1.41 2.70
C GLY A 275 -11.42 -1.62 1.19
N MET A 276 -11.70 -0.54 0.47
CA MET A 276 -12.04 -0.60 -0.96
C MET A 276 -10.88 -0.99 -1.88
N ASP A 277 -9.67 -0.52 -1.57
CA ASP A 277 -8.48 -0.78 -2.38
C ASP A 277 -7.24 -0.86 -1.47
N PRO A 278 -6.41 -1.92 -1.57
CA PRO A 278 -5.20 -2.07 -0.76
C PRO A 278 -4.05 -1.13 -1.17
N GLU A 279 -4.16 -0.39 -2.25
CA GLU A 279 -3.12 0.55 -2.71
C GLU A 279 -3.38 1.96 -2.19
N VAL A 280 -3.25 2.14 -0.89
CA VAL A 280 -3.41 3.42 -0.20
C VAL A 280 -2.07 4.12 -0.10
N VAL A 281 -1.92 5.26 -0.78
CA VAL A 281 -0.69 6.07 -0.69
C VAL A 281 -0.52 6.59 0.74
N GLY A 282 0.66 6.34 1.32
CA GLY A 282 0.97 6.72 2.71
C GLY A 282 0.38 5.79 3.77
N GLY A 283 -0.44 4.80 3.38
CA GLY A 283 -0.92 3.74 4.27
C GLY A 283 -2.02 4.14 5.25
N ILE A 284 -2.64 5.31 5.09
CA ILE A 284 -3.78 5.74 5.92
C ILE A 284 -5.00 5.87 5.02
N ASP A 285 -5.99 4.98 5.21
CA ASP A 285 -7.22 4.98 4.42
C ASP A 285 -8.28 5.89 5.05
N ASN A 286 -8.31 7.13 4.58
CA ASN A 286 -9.32 8.14 4.98
C ASN A 286 -10.54 8.16 4.07
N THR A 287 -10.45 7.73 2.86
CA THR A 287 -11.48 7.52 1.83
C THR A 287 -10.80 7.42 0.48
N ILE A 288 -10.81 6.26 -0.14
CA ILE A 288 -10.28 6.08 -1.48
C ILE A 288 -11.42 6.04 -2.47
N TYR A 289 -11.25 6.72 -3.59
CA TYR A 289 -12.14 6.53 -4.73
C TYR A 289 -11.80 5.19 -5.41
N PRO A 290 -12.77 4.25 -5.54
CA PRO A 290 -12.50 2.94 -6.10
C PRO A 290 -12.11 3.04 -7.58
N ARG A 291 -11.12 2.23 -8.00
CA ARG A 291 -10.70 2.15 -9.40
C ARG A 291 -11.77 1.46 -10.23
N PRO A 292 -12.28 2.06 -11.31
CA PRO A 292 -13.28 1.44 -12.15
C PRO A 292 -12.69 0.29 -12.96
N ARG A 293 -13.51 -0.72 -13.25
CA ARG A 293 -13.23 -1.70 -14.31
C ARG A 293 -13.63 -1.10 -15.64
N ILE A 294 -12.71 -1.12 -16.62
CA ILE A 294 -12.93 -0.48 -17.92
C ILE A 294 -12.89 -1.56 -19.00
N PHE A 295 -13.91 -1.60 -19.83
CA PHE A 295 -14.00 -2.45 -21.02
C PHE A 295 -13.80 -1.60 -22.25
N SER A 296 -12.88 -2.00 -23.13
CA SER A 296 -12.56 -1.30 -24.37
C SER A 296 -12.59 -2.25 -25.54
N LEU A 297 -13.21 -1.81 -26.65
CA LEU A 297 -13.11 -2.46 -27.94
C LEU A 297 -12.16 -1.63 -28.82
N ASN A 298 -11.08 -2.25 -29.26
CA ASN A 298 -10.08 -1.65 -30.12
C ASN A 298 -10.21 -2.23 -31.54
N LEU A 299 -10.36 -1.38 -32.54
CA LEU A 299 -10.38 -1.73 -33.97
C LEU A 299 -9.27 -0.95 -34.66
N THR A 300 -8.31 -1.67 -35.25
CA THR A 300 -7.22 -1.06 -36.04
C THR A 300 -7.36 -1.47 -37.50
N PHE A 301 -7.40 -0.47 -38.36
CA PHE A 301 -7.46 -0.65 -39.81
C PHE A 301 -6.15 -0.14 -40.43
N ASP A 302 -5.46 -1.01 -41.18
CA ASP A 302 -4.25 -0.68 -41.93
C ASP A 302 -4.60 -0.74 -43.44
N PHE A 303 -4.38 0.38 -44.15
CA PHE A 303 -4.75 0.58 -45.57
C PHE A 303 -3.57 0.44 -46.51
#